data_dd8dd7fd6cffdf441be46f6e2a03b15b
#
_entry.id   dd8dd7fd6cffdf441be46f6e2a03b15b
#
_cell.length_a   1.000
_cell.length_b   1.000
_cell.length_c   1.000
_cell.angle_alpha   90.00
_cell.angle_beta   90.00
_cell.angle_gamma   90.00
#
_symmetry.space_group_name_H-M   'P 1'
#
loop_
_entity.id
_entity.type
_entity.pdbx_description
1 polymer ?
#
loop_
_entity_poly.entity_id
_entity_poly.type
_entity_poly.pdbx_seq_one_letter_code
_entity_poly.pdbx_strand_id
1 'polypeptide(L)'
;MTKPIAIILGEPNSISSEIIFKSWIKKKKFRHSPCLVIGNYNLLYRHLKYFKFNLNLKLIEKNFKLDDLKGTAIPVIDIKYNQKKIFEKISKKSNKFILNCFSEGLNLLKQNKILGIINGPVSKETLLNKKFNGITEFIAYKTRRYNKVTMLIYSKKLAVTPITTHIPVKKISLKLNVEKIVNQIKEIVFFYNKYFKKKIKIAITGLNPHCFSNEKFSEEEKIIKPAIKKLKKLKINISGPLSADTLFLSKSQKKFDVVVGMYHDQVLTPIKTIMGLKAINISLGLPFIRVSPDHGVATDIVGKKIADPSSLIESIKLFNNIK
;
A
#
# COMPACT_ATOMS: atom_id res chain seq x y z
N MET A 1 24.23 2.62 -7.11
CA MET A 1 23.66 1.39 -6.49
C MET A 1 22.27 1.69 -5.95
N THR A 2 21.27 0.87 -6.23
CA THR A 2 19.91 1.04 -5.72
C THR A 2 19.86 0.76 -4.21
N LYS A 3 19.33 1.71 -3.44
CA LYS A 3 19.12 1.52 -1.99
C LYS A 3 18.20 0.34 -1.73
N PRO A 4 18.41 -0.41 -0.63
CA PRO A 4 17.55 -1.51 -0.27
C PRO A 4 16.15 -1.07 0.18
N ILE A 5 15.24 -2.02 0.22
CA ILE A 5 13.89 -1.85 0.78
C ILE A 5 13.74 -2.72 2.03
N ALA A 6 12.99 -2.24 3.01
CA ALA A 6 12.69 -3.02 4.21
C ALA A 6 11.26 -3.57 4.19
N ILE A 7 11.12 -4.86 4.47
CA ILE A 7 9.84 -5.53 4.68
C ILE A 7 9.60 -5.62 6.19
N ILE A 8 8.61 -4.88 6.68
CA ILE A 8 8.19 -4.93 8.08
C ILE A 8 7.25 -6.12 8.27
N LEU A 9 7.57 -7.02 9.18
CA LEU A 9 6.83 -8.27 9.38
C LEU A 9 5.33 -8.04 9.66
N GLY A 10 4.97 -6.98 10.41
CA GLY A 10 3.58 -6.75 10.80
C GLY A 10 3.11 -7.68 11.92
N GLU A 11 1.87 -8.16 11.85
CA GLU A 11 1.29 -9.05 12.85
C GLU A 11 1.96 -10.44 12.78
N PRO A 12 2.62 -10.89 13.85
CA PRO A 12 3.31 -12.18 13.86
C PRO A 12 2.36 -13.38 13.71
N ASN A 13 1.11 -13.23 14.16
CA ASN A 13 0.07 -14.25 14.09
C ASN A 13 -0.83 -14.10 12.84
N SER A 14 -0.21 -13.77 11.72
CA SER A 14 -0.85 -13.60 10.41
C SER A 14 -0.15 -14.43 9.34
N ILE A 15 -0.59 -14.28 8.11
CA ILE A 15 0.07 -14.90 6.94
C ILE A 15 1.40 -14.24 6.57
N SER A 16 1.87 -13.25 7.31
CA SER A 16 3.01 -12.39 6.93
C SER A 16 4.29 -13.19 6.67
N SER A 17 4.69 -14.05 7.62
CA SER A 17 5.90 -14.87 7.46
C SER A 17 5.80 -15.82 6.26
N GLU A 18 4.64 -16.43 6.05
CA GLU A 18 4.39 -17.34 4.93
C GLU A 18 4.56 -16.64 3.57
N ILE A 19 3.94 -15.48 3.41
CA ILE A 19 4.05 -14.73 2.14
C ILE A 19 5.46 -14.19 1.92
N ILE A 20 6.21 -13.83 2.98
CA ILE A 20 7.62 -13.46 2.89
C ILE A 20 8.45 -14.63 2.37
N PHE A 21 8.32 -15.83 2.94
CA PHE A 21 9.06 -17.01 2.51
C PHE A 21 8.73 -17.40 1.07
N LYS A 22 7.45 -17.46 0.70
CA LYS A 22 7.02 -17.73 -0.67
C LYS A 22 7.52 -16.69 -1.67
N SER A 23 7.53 -15.41 -1.29
CA SER A 23 8.08 -14.33 -2.12
C SER A 23 9.58 -14.48 -2.29
N TRP A 24 10.29 -14.89 -1.22
CA TRP A 24 11.74 -15.09 -1.27
C TRP A 24 12.15 -16.23 -2.21
N ILE A 25 11.43 -17.35 -2.18
CA ILE A 25 11.64 -18.46 -3.14
C ILE A 25 11.45 -17.97 -4.58
N LYS A 26 10.41 -17.17 -4.83
CA LYS A 26 10.10 -16.64 -6.17
C LYS A 26 11.00 -15.46 -6.58
N LYS A 27 11.75 -14.85 -5.64
CA LYS A 27 12.57 -13.66 -5.86
C LYS A 27 13.60 -13.83 -6.97
N LYS A 28 14.19 -15.02 -7.10
CA LYS A 28 15.14 -15.37 -8.17
C LYS A 28 14.55 -15.24 -9.58
N LYS A 29 13.22 -15.24 -9.74
CA LYS A 29 12.52 -15.20 -11.04
C LYS A 29 12.25 -13.78 -11.54
N PHE A 30 12.60 -12.75 -10.78
CA PHE A 30 12.40 -11.37 -11.21
C PHE A 30 13.47 -10.44 -10.61
N ARG A 31 13.81 -9.38 -11.35
CA ARG A 31 14.71 -8.35 -10.86
C ARG A 31 14.09 -7.64 -9.66
N HIS A 32 14.86 -7.37 -8.64
CA HIS A 32 14.43 -6.69 -7.43
C HIS A 32 15.55 -5.85 -6.82
N SER A 33 15.18 -4.80 -6.09
CA SER A 33 16.09 -4.08 -5.20
C SER A 33 16.54 -5.00 -4.06
N PRO A 34 17.72 -4.80 -3.46
CA PRO A 34 18.10 -5.50 -2.24
C PRO A 34 16.99 -5.36 -1.18
N CYS A 35 16.67 -6.45 -0.50
CA CYS A 35 15.59 -6.49 0.47
C CYS A 35 16.10 -7.01 1.81
N LEU A 36 15.57 -6.46 2.90
CA LEU A 36 15.75 -6.99 4.26
C LEU A 36 14.38 -7.09 4.96
N VAL A 37 14.31 -7.90 6.00
CA VAL A 37 13.12 -8.06 6.85
C VAL A 37 13.39 -7.43 8.20
N ILE A 38 12.43 -6.68 8.74
CA ILE A 38 12.45 -6.20 10.11
C ILE A 38 11.41 -7.00 10.89
N GLY A 39 11.85 -7.83 11.83
CA GLY A 39 10.98 -8.73 12.57
C GLY A 39 11.76 -9.50 13.62
N ASN A 40 11.12 -10.48 14.27
CA ASN A 40 11.81 -11.32 15.24
C ASN A 40 12.46 -12.54 14.56
N TYR A 41 13.78 -12.65 14.68
CA TYR A 41 14.56 -13.71 14.04
C TYR A 41 14.13 -15.11 14.51
N ASN A 42 14.02 -15.32 15.82
CA ASN A 42 13.67 -16.64 16.35
C ASN A 42 12.26 -17.07 15.95
N LEU A 43 11.30 -16.16 15.92
CA LEU A 43 9.95 -16.46 15.49
C LEU A 43 9.91 -16.78 13.99
N LEU A 44 10.60 -16.00 13.15
CA LEU A 44 10.73 -16.30 11.73
C LEU A 44 11.39 -17.65 11.48
N TYR A 45 12.43 -18.00 12.24
CA TYR A 45 13.08 -19.31 12.16
C TYR A 45 12.12 -20.45 12.53
N ARG A 46 11.34 -20.30 13.60
CA ARG A 46 10.32 -21.28 14.01
C ARG A 46 9.24 -21.43 12.94
N HIS A 47 8.75 -20.34 12.36
CA HIS A 47 7.78 -20.36 11.25
C HIS A 47 8.37 -21.05 10.01
N LEU A 48 9.63 -20.77 9.68
CA LEU A 48 10.31 -21.41 8.55
C LEU A 48 10.38 -22.92 8.70
N LYS A 49 10.73 -23.40 9.89
CA LYS A 49 10.74 -24.84 10.24
C LYS A 49 9.33 -25.44 10.19
N TYR A 50 8.33 -24.75 10.75
CA TYR A 50 6.93 -25.19 10.72
C TYR A 50 6.41 -25.41 9.30
N PHE A 51 6.66 -24.46 8.41
CA PHE A 51 6.25 -24.56 7.01
C PHE A 51 7.13 -25.46 6.15
N LYS A 52 8.26 -25.95 6.67
CA LYS A 52 9.24 -26.77 5.95
C LYS A 52 9.68 -26.11 4.64
N PHE A 53 10.01 -24.80 4.67
CA PHE A 53 10.62 -24.11 3.53
C PHE A 53 12.15 -24.30 3.57
N ASN A 54 12.73 -24.64 2.42
CA ASN A 54 14.19 -24.72 2.25
C ASN A 54 14.76 -23.30 2.01
N LEU A 55 14.86 -22.53 3.09
CA LEU A 55 15.42 -21.18 3.12
C LEU A 55 16.28 -21.01 4.37
N ASN A 56 17.24 -20.10 4.30
CA ASN A 56 18.04 -19.68 5.44
C ASN A 56 17.73 -18.24 5.81
N LEU A 57 17.85 -17.93 7.10
CA LEU A 57 17.83 -16.57 7.63
C LEU A 57 19.25 -16.11 7.93
N LYS A 58 19.56 -14.85 7.70
CA LYS A 58 20.82 -14.20 8.08
C LYS A 58 20.52 -13.04 9.02
N LEU A 59 20.99 -13.12 10.26
CA LEU A 59 20.92 -11.98 11.17
C LEU A 59 21.85 -10.87 10.66
N ILE A 60 21.37 -9.65 10.63
CA ILE A 60 22.15 -8.47 10.23
C ILE A 60 21.98 -7.34 11.25
N GLU A 61 23.02 -6.52 11.37
CA GLU A 61 23.04 -5.35 12.24
C GLU A 61 22.21 -4.18 11.65
N LYS A 62 21.80 -3.24 12.50
CA LYS A 62 21.09 -2.03 12.04
C LYS A 62 21.95 -1.08 11.20
N ASN A 63 23.26 -1.15 11.35
CA ASN A 63 24.24 -0.42 10.54
C ASN A 63 24.78 -1.24 9.37
N PHE A 64 24.02 -2.22 8.89
CA PHE A 64 24.37 -3.11 7.79
C PHE A 64 24.95 -2.37 6.56
N LYS A 65 25.79 -3.09 5.81
CA LYS A 65 26.28 -2.70 4.48
C LYS A 65 25.48 -3.42 3.40
N LEU A 66 25.55 -2.95 2.16
CA LEU A 66 24.85 -3.60 1.03
C LEU A 66 25.28 -5.05 0.82
N ASP A 67 26.52 -5.37 1.15
CA ASP A 67 27.07 -6.72 1.05
C ASP A 67 26.41 -7.69 2.03
N ASP A 68 25.93 -7.22 3.17
CA ASP A 68 25.16 -8.03 4.10
C ASP A 68 23.84 -8.54 3.55
N LEU A 69 23.33 -7.87 2.51
CA LEU A 69 22.06 -8.19 1.85
C LEU A 69 22.24 -9.11 0.64
N LYS A 70 23.48 -9.47 0.29
CA LYS A 70 23.79 -10.40 -0.80
C LYS A 70 23.54 -11.85 -0.40
N GLY A 71 23.36 -12.70 -1.40
CA GLY A 71 23.15 -14.14 -1.22
C GLY A 71 21.70 -14.58 -1.22
N THR A 72 21.46 -15.82 -0.83
CA THR A 72 20.14 -16.49 -0.90
C THR A 72 19.38 -16.44 0.41
N ALA A 73 20.06 -16.22 1.54
CA ALA A 73 19.44 -16.10 2.86
C ALA A 73 18.58 -14.83 2.97
N ILE A 74 17.60 -14.86 3.84
CA ILE A 74 16.76 -13.71 4.17
C ILE A 74 17.48 -12.86 5.21
N PRO A 75 17.95 -11.63 4.89
CA PRO A 75 18.55 -10.76 5.89
C PRO A 75 17.49 -10.24 6.85
N VAL A 76 17.72 -10.39 8.16
CA VAL A 76 16.77 -10.02 9.22
C VAL A 76 17.42 -9.07 10.22
N ILE A 77 16.82 -7.91 10.41
CA ILE A 77 17.07 -7.06 11.56
C ILE A 77 16.15 -7.56 12.68
N ASP A 78 16.75 -8.07 13.76
CA ASP A 78 15.98 -8.64 14.88
C ASP A 78 15.33 -7.54 15.73
N ILE A 79 14.05 -7.73 16.00
CA ILE A 79 13.30 -6.97 17.00
C ILE A 79 12.79 -7.95 18.05
N LYS A 80 13.19 -7.75 19.28
CA LYS A 80 12.86 -8.65 20.41
C LYS A 80 11.35 -8.86 20.55
N TYR A 81 10.94 -10.11 20.53
CA TYR A 81 9.57 -10.56 20.78
C TYR A 81 9.59 -11.99 21.28
N ASN A 82 8.76 -12.28 22.27
CA ASN A 82 8.64 -13.63 22.81
C ASN A 82 7.20 -14.14 22.67
N GLN A 83 7.07 -15.30 22.03
CA GLN A 83 5.82 -16.00 21.81
C GLN A 83 6.02 -17.50 22.05
N LYS A 84 5.15 -18.11 22.88
CA LYS A 84 5.30 -19.52 23.26
C LYS A 84 4.93 -20.45 22.11
N LYS A 85 3.73 -20.30 21.55
CA LYS A 85 3.25 -21.14 20.44
C LYS A 85 3.76 -20.62 19.09
N ILE A 86 3.75 -21.44 18.06
CA ILE A 86 4.10 -21.05 16.69
C ILE A 86 3.16 -19.94 16.21
N PHE A 87 1.87 -20.15 16.39
CA PHE A 87 0.84 -19.14 16.16
C PHE A 87 -0.04 -19.04 17.41
N GLU A 88 -0.39 -17.82 17.79
CA GLU A 88 -1.30 -17.49 18.87
C GLU A 88 -2.50 -16.71 18.32
N LYS A 89 -3.56 -16.58 19.13
CA LYS A 89 -4.66 -15.67 18.79
C LYS A 89 -4.12 -14.23 18.76
N ILE A 90 -4.48 -13.47 17.73
CA ILE A 90 -4.12 -12.05 17.63
C ILE A 90 -4.61 -11.31 18.86
N SER A 91 -3.70 -10.58 19.49
CA SER A 91 -3.98 -9.86 20.73
C SER A 91 -3.09 -8.63 20.87
N LYS A 92 -3.32 -7.82 21.90
CA LYS A 92 -2.48 -6.65 22.20
C LYS A 92 -1.04 -6.99 22.57
N LYS A 93 -0.71 -8.25 22.84
CA LYS A 93 0.67 -8.69 23.19
C LYS A 93 1.67 -8.36 22.09
N SER A 94 1.28 -8.47 20.81
CA SER A 94 2.14 -8.17 19.67
C SER A 94 2.30 -6.67 19.38
N ASN A 95 1.47 -5.80 19.96
CA ASN A 95 1.43 -4.39 19.61
C ASN A 95 2.78 -3.69 19.75
N LYS A 96 3.45 -3.86 20.91
CA LYS A 96 4.77 -3.25 21.16
C LYS A 96 5.81 -3.71 20.15
N PHE A 97 5.82 -5.00 19.84
CA PHE A 97 6.69 -5.58 18.82
C PHE A 97 6.44 -4.96 17.45
N ILE A 98 5.17 -4.93 17.00
CA ILE A 98 4.79 -4.36 15.70
C ILE A 98 5.21 -2.89 15.61
N LEU A 99 4.92 -2.10 16.64
CA LEU A 99 5.31 -0.68 16.70
C LEU A 99 6.83 -0.49 16.68
N ASN A 100 7.60 -1.36 17.34
CA ASN A 100 9.06 -1.33 17.30
C ASN A 100 9.59 -1.66 15.91
N CYS A 101 9.00 -2.63 15.19
CA CYS A 101 9.35 -2.92 13.80
C CYS A 101 9.11 -1.70 12.89
N PHE A 102 7.98 -1.01 13.04
CA PHE A 102 7.73 0.24 12.31
C PHE A 102 8.71 1.35 12.68
N SER A 103 8.99 1.52 13.97
CA SER A 103 9.96 2.52 14.45
C SER A 103 11.34 2.30 13.85
N GLU A 104 11.81 1.05 13.79
CA GLU A 104 13.07 0.71 13.15
C GLU A 104 13.07 1.03 11.65
N GLY A 105 12.01 0.65 10.94
CA GLY A 105 11.86 1.00 9.51
C GLY A 105 11.88 2.51 9.27
N LEU A 106 11.20 3.28 10.11
CA LEU A 106 11.20 4.75 10.04
C LEU A 106 12.57 5.35 10.37
N ASN A 107 13.32 4.77 11.31
CA ASN A 107 14.69 5.18 11.63
C ASN A 107 15.63 4.95 10.44
N LEU A 108 15.56 3.80 9.80
CA LEU A 108 16.35 3.50 8.60
C LEU A 108 16.03 4.46 7.44
N LEU A 109 14.76 4.82 7.26
CA LEU A 109 14.34 5.83 6.29
C LEU A 109 14.92 7.22 6.63
N LYS A 110 14.84 7.63 7.89
CA LYS A 110 15.40 8.91 8.37
C LYS A 110 16.91 8.98 8.17
N GLN A 111 17.62 7.87 8.37
CA GLN A 111 19.06 7.73 8.12
C GLN A 111 19.38 7.56 6.63
N ASN A 112 18.39 7.56 5.75
CA ASN A 112 18.56 7.39 4.30
C ASN A 112 19.23 6.06 3.90
N LYS A 113 19.14 5.03 4.76
CA LYS A 113 19.70 3.68 4.54
C LYS A 113 18.86 2.83 3.62
N ILE A 114 17.54 3.07 3.55
CA ILE A 114 16.60 2.34 2.72
C ILE A 114 15.79 3.30 1.84
N LEU A 115 15.31 2.80 0.69
CA LEU A 115 14.51 3.55 -0.27
C LEU A 115 13.05 3.70 0.17
N GLY A 116 12.52 2.68 0.84
CA GLY A 116 11.14 2.65 1.28
C GLY A 116 10.84 1.41 2.11
N ILE A 117 9.59 1.32 2.55
CA ILE A 117 9.10 0.21 3.35
C ILE A 117 7.92 -0.50 2.69
N ILE A 118 7.90 -1.82 2.84
CA ILE A 118 6.73 -2.66 2.58
C ILE A 118 6.29 -3.22 3.92
N ASN A 119 5.10 -2.92 4.39
CA ASN A 119 4.62 -3.51 5.63
C ASN A 119 3.71 -4.70 5.37
N GLY A 120 3.92 -5.76 6.14
CA GLY A 120 2.99 -6.87 6.27
C GLY A 120 1.66 -6.44 6.90
N PRO A 121 0.67 -7.33 6.90
CA PRO A 121 -0.65 -7.05 7.46
C PRO A 121 -0.58 -6.78 8.96
N VAL A 122 -1.50 -5.95 9.44
CA VAL A 122 -1.69 -5.66 10.87
C VAL A 122 -3.16 -5.73 11.23
N SER A 123 -3.46 -6.16 12.44
CA SER A 123 -4.82 -6.10 12.97
C SER A 123 -5.13 -4.66 13.40
N LYS A 124 -6.10 -4.04 12.72
CA LYS A 124 -6.53 -2.67 13.05
C LYS A 124 -7.19 -2.61 14.43
N GLU A 125 -7.94 -3.64 14.80
CA GLU A 125 -8.69 -3.69 16.06
C GLU A 125 -7.76 -3.72 17.29
N THR A 126 -6.69 -4.53 17.21
CA THR A 126 -5.79 -4.71 18.35
C THR A 126 -4.70 -3.65 18.40
N LEU A 127 -4.06 -3.32 17.25
CA LEU A 127 -2.89 -2.45 17.22
C LEU A 127 -3.21 -0.99 17.47
N LEU A 128 -4.28 -0.47 16.88
CA LEU A 128 -4.53 0.97 16.81
C LEU A 128 -5.52 1.47 17.86
N ASN A 129 -6.09 0.59 18.70
CA ASN A 129 -7.04 0.92 19.78
C ASN A 129 -8.13 1.93 19.34
N LYS A 130 -8.63 1.82 18.10
CA LYS A 130 -9.57 2.78 17.46
C LYS A 130 -9.07 4.23 17.37
N LYS A 131 -7.81 4.51 17.73
CA LYS A 131 -7.23 5.86 17.65
C LYS A 131 -6.93 6.28 16.21
N PHE A 132 -6.64 5.32 15.34
CA PHE A 132 -6.40 5.53 13.92
C PHE A 132 -7.24 4.54 13.11
N ASN A 133 -7.75 4.97 11.96
CA ASN A 133 -8.53 4.12 11.06
C ASN A 133 -7.69 3.04 10.36
N GLY A 134 -6.37 3.22 10.35
CA GLY A 134 -5.43 2.27 9.76
C GLY A 134 -3.99 2.63 10.03
N ILE A 135 -3.08 1.74 9.58
CA ILE A 135 -1.63 1.95 9.72
C ILE A 135 -1.15 3.16 8.89
N THR A 136 -1.85 3.50 7.83
CA THR A 136 -1.54 4.67 6.99
C THR A 136 -1.66 5.95 7.80
N GLU A 137 -2.76 6.12 8.53
CA GLU A 137 -3.00 7.29 9.38
C GLU A 137 -2.02 7.33 10.56
N PHE A 138 -1.69 6.17 11.14
CA PHE A 138 -0.66 6.07 12.17
C PHE A 138 0.71 6.54 11.67
N ILE A 139 1.15 6.08 10.49
CA ILE A 139 2.42 6.49 9.90
C ILE A 139 2.38 7.99 9.55
N ALA A 140 1.27 8.47 8.97
CA ALA A 140 1.07 9.88 8.66
C ALA A 140 1.18 10.76 9.91
N TYR A 141 0.61 10.32 11.03
CA TYR A 141 0.76 11.00 12.31
C TYR A 141 2.21 11.03 12.79
N LYS A 142 2.91 9.88 12.78
CA LYS A 142 4.32 9.78 13.18
C LYS A 142 5.26 10.62 12.31
N THR A 143 4.90 10.86 11.06
CA THR A 143 5.70 11.64 10.10
C THR A 143 5.22 13.09 9.95
N ARG A 144 4.29 13.57 10.77
CA ARG A 144 3.69 14.91 10.71
C ARG A 144 3.04 15.21 9.34
N ARG A 145 2.46 14.17 8.69
CA ARG A 145 1.76 14.24 7.41
C ARG A 145 0.27 13.93 7.53
N TYR A 146 -0.28 14.03 8.72
CA TYR A 146 -1.70 13.84 8.98
C TYR A 146 -2.54 14.71 8.01
N ASN A 147 -3.60 14.17 7.45
CA ASN A 147 -4.46 14.78 6.41
C ASN A 147 -3.80 15.05 5.03
N LYS A 148 -2.54 14.66 4.80
CA LYS A 148 -1.86 14.82 3.51
C LYS A 148 -1.66 13.50 2.76
N VAL A 149 -2.16 12.39 3.33
CA VAL A 149 -1.94 11.07 2.76
C VAL A 149 -3.10 10.68 1.86
N THR A 150 -2.74 10.20 0.67
CA THR A 150 -3.67 9.69 -0.34
C THR A 150 -3.40 8.20 -0.56
N MET A 151 -4.45 7.40 -0.58
CA MET A 151 -4.38 5.98 -0.93
C MET A 151 -4.41 5.82 -2.45
N LEU A 152 -3.42 5.10 -3.00
CA LEU A 152 -3.40 4.69 -4.40
C LEU A 152 -3.34 3.16 -4.46
N ILE A 153 -4.39 2.54 -4.97
CA ILE A 153 -4.39 1.12 -5.31
C ILE A 153 -3.78 0.99 -6.70
N TYR A 154 -2.61 0.39 -6.75
CA TYR A 154 -1.76 0.37 -7.95
C TYR A 154 -1.65 -1.04 -8.54
N SER A 155 -1.76 -1.11 -9.84
CA SER A 155 -1.25 -2.20 -10.67
C SER A 155 -0.54 -1.62 -11.90
N LYS A 156 0.25 -2.42 -12.59
CA LYS A 156 0.93 -1.96 -13.82
C LYS A 156 -0.04 -1.54 -14.94
N LYS A 157 -1.25 -2.09 -14.96
CA LYS A 157 -2.24 -1.83 -16.01
C LYS A 157 -3.09 -0.61 -15.71
N LEU A 158 -3.49 -0.44 -14.46
CA LEU A 158 -4.37 0.65 -14.04
C LEU A 158 -4.18 0.87 -12.54
N ALA A 159 -4.15 2.11 -12.11
CA ALA A 159 -4.24 2.48 -10.70
C ALA A 159 -5.57 3.17 -10.42
N VAL A 160 -6.04 3.06 -9.17
CA VAL A 160 -7.26 3.74 -8.75
C VAL A 160 -7.08 4.42 -7.40
N THR A 161 -7.83 5.49 -7.17
CA THR A 161 -7.88 6.18 -5.88
C THR A 161 -9.29 6.68 -5.59
N PRO A 162 -9.83 6.44 -4.40
CA PRO A 162 -11.07 7.06 -3.97
C PRO A 162 -10.79 8.38 -3.25
N ILE A 163 -11.62 9.41 -3.50
CA ILE A 163 -11.55 10.70 -2.79
C ILE A 163 -11.99 10.55 -1.33
N THR A 164 -13.01 9.72 -1.09
CA THR A 164 -13.47 9.39 0.26
C THR A 164 -13.24 7.91 0.55
N THR A 165 -12.70 7.61 1.75
CA THR A 165 -12.44 6.26 2.25
C THR A 165 -13.15 6.06 3.59
N HIS A 166 -13.43 4.84 3.96
CA HIS A 166 -13.88 4.40 5.30
C HIS A 166 -14.92 5.31 5.99
N ILE A 167 -15.83 5.90 5.23
CA ILE A 167 -16.95 6.69 5.74
C ILE A 167 -18.28 6.09 5.29
N PRO A 168 -19.38 6.24 6.07
CA PRO A 168 -20.70 5.82 5.65
C PRO A 168 -21.12 6.47 4.32
N VAL A 169 -21.81 5.72 3.45
CA VAL A 169 -22.24 6.18 2.13
C VAL A 169 -23.01 7.51 2.21
N LYS A 170 -23.93 7.65 3.18
CA LYS A 170 -24.72 8.88 3.41
C LYS A 170 -23.88 10.13 3.70
N LYS A 171 -22.57 9.99 4.02
CA LYS A 171 -21.66 11.10 4.30
C LYS A 171 -20.76 11.46 3.12
N ILE A 172 -20.84 10.75 2.00
CA ILE A 172 -19.90 10.93 0.88
C ILE A 172 -20.05 12.33 0.30
N SER A 173 -21.25 12.72 -0.11
CA SER A 173 -21.54 14.04 -0.69
C SER A 173 -21.05 15.18 0.23
N LEU A 174 -21.33 15.09 1.53
CA LEU A 174 -20.93 16.08 2.54
C LEU A 174 -19.41 16.20 2.73
N LYS A 175 -18.65 15.16 2.37
CA LYS A 175 -17.18 15.11 2.54
C LYS A 175 -16.41 15.37 1.26
N LEU A 176 -17.12 15.56 0.15
CA LEU A 176 -16.52 15.99 -1.12
C LEU A 176 -16.37 17.50 -1.14
N ASN A 177 -15.26 17.98 -1.63
CA ASN A 177 -15.04 19.37 -1.97
C ASN A 177 -13.95 19.51 -3.05
N VAL A 178 -13.94 20.66 -3.70
CA VAL A 178 -13.01 20.97 -4.81
C VAL A 178 -11.55 20.83 -4.39
N GLU A 179 -11.19 21.36 -3.23
CA GLU A 179 -9.79 21.37 -2.78
C GLU A 179 -9.27 19.97 -2.47
N LYS A 180 -10.08 19.13 -1.85
CA LYS A 180 -9.73 17.75 -1.56
C LYS A 180 -9.42 16.98 -2.84
N ILE A 181 -10.28 17.10 -3.87
CA ILE A 181 -10.07 16.49 -5.18
C ILE A 181 -8.77 17.00 -5.81
N VAL A 182 -8.58 18.32 -5.85
CA VAL A 182 -7.40 18.95 -6.45
C VAL A 182 -6.12 18.52 -5.74
N ASN A 183 -6.09 18.58 -4.41
CA ASN A 183 -4.90 18.23 -3.63
C ASN A 183 -4.53 16.75 -3.79
N GLN A 184 -5.51 15.86 -3.74
CA GLN A 184 -5.27 14.43 -3.89
C GLN A 184 -4.73 14.09 -5.29
N ILE A 185 -5.27 14.69 -6.35
CA ILE A 185 -4.78 14.50 -7.72
C ILE A 185 -3.37 15.08 -7.90
N LYS A 186 -3.08 16.23 -7.30
CA LYS A 186 -1.72 16.80 -7.31
C LYS A 186 -0.70 15.85 -6.67
N GLU A 187 -1.02 15.22 -5.55
CA GLU A 187 -0.16 14.22 -4.91
C GLU A 187 0.09 13.01 -5.82
N ILE A 188 -0.92 12.54 -6.55
CA ILE A 188 -0.78 11.44 -7.51
C ILE A 188 0.17 11.86 -8.64
N VAL A 189 -0.06 13.01 -9.25
CA VAL A 189 0.79 13.54 -10.33
C VAL A 189 2.23 13.73 -9.86
N PHE A 190 2.41 14.29 -8.66
CA PHE A 190 3.73 14.44 -8.03
C PHE A 190 4.45 13.10 -7.88
N PHE A 191 3.74 12.08 -7.37
CA PHE A 191 4.29 10.73 -7.19
C PHE A 191 4.77 10.13 -8.52
N TYR A 192 3.93 10.15 -9.55
CA TYR A 192 4.30 9.61 -10.86
C TYR A 192 5.46 10.36 -11.52
N ASN A 193 5.45 11.69 -11.44
CA ASN A 193 6.54 12.51 -11.97
C ASN A 193 7.86 12.26 -11.20
N LYS A 194 7.80 12.21 -9.87
CA LYS A 194 8.99 12.04 -9.02
C LYS A 194 9.62 10.67 -9.16
N TYR A 195 8.81 9.61 -9.08
CA TYR A 195 9.31 8.25 -8.92
C TYR A 195 9.27 7.42 -10.20
N PHE A 196 8.38 7.71 -11.13
CA PHE A 196 8.27 6.97 -12.39
C PHE A 196 8.71 7.78 -13.60
N LYS A 197 8.98 9.09 -13.44
CA LYS A 197 9.28 10.02 -14.54
C LYS A 197 8.24 9.95 -15.66
N LYS A 198 6.97 9.82 -15.28
CA LYS A 198 5.85 9.59 -16.20
C LYS A 198 4.78 10.66 -16.06
N LYS A 199 4.41 11.30 -17.17
CA LYS A 199 3.18 12.08 -17.30
C LYS A 199 2.01 11.12 -17.47
N ILE A 200 0.99 11.23 -16.63
CA ILE A 200 -0.15 10.30 -16.58
C ILE A 200 -1.41 10.91 -17.14
N LYS A 201 -2.28 10.02 -17.66
CA LYS A 201 -3.66 10.34 -18.06
C LYS A 201 -4.61 9.91 -16.94
N ILE A 202 -5.40 10.85 -16.44
CA ILE A 202 -6.29 10.63 -15.30
C ILE A 202 -7.74 10.68 -15.77
N ALA A 203 -8.54 9.70 -15.38
CA ALA A 203 -9.99 9.76 -15.45
C ALA A 203 -10.56 10.08 -14.07
N ILE A 204 -11.56 10.91 -14.00
CA ILE A 204 -12.33 11.16 -12.78
C ILE A 204 -13.79 10.78 -13.01
N THR A 205 -14.38 10.00 -12.10
CA THR A 205 -15.79 9.60 -12.18
C THR A 205 -16.70 10.72 -11.70
N GLY A 206 -17.98 10.68 -12.09
CA GLY A 206 -19.03 11.35 -11.33
C GLY A 206 -19.29 10.66 -10.00
N LEU A 207 -20.08 11.29 -9.13
CA LEU A 207 -20.64 10.67 -7.93
C LEU A 207 -21.92 9.92 -8.28
N ASN A 208 -22.78 10.58 -9.06
CA ASN A 208 -24.12 10.10 -9.42
C ASN A 208 -24.08 9.16 -10.66
N PRO A 209 -25.07 8.27 -10.81
CA PRO A 209 -25.17 7.38 -11.98
C PRO A 209 -25.11 8.18 -13.29
N HIS A 210 -24.33 7.68 -14.25
CA HIS A 210 -24.13 8.29 -15.57
C HIS A 210 -23.66 9.76 -15.56
N CYS A 211 -23.07 10.23 -14.42
CA CYS A 211 -22.72 11.63 -14.19
C CYS A 211 -23.93 12.56 -14.37
N PHE A 212 -25.10 12.08 -14.00
CA PHE A 212 -26.35 12.78 -14.16
C PHE A 212 -26.33 14.12 -13.42
N SER A 213 -26.50 15.21 -14.14
CA SER A 213 -26.37 16.56 -13.63
C SER A 213 -27.47 17.50 -14.16
N ASN A 214 -28.69 16.99 -14.35
CA ASN A 214 -29.84 17.84 -14.73
C ASN A 214 -30.20 18.83 -13.62
N GLU A 215 -29.68 18.64 -12.42
CA GLU A 215 -29.84 19.57 -11.32
C GLU A 215 -28.62 20.48 -11.21
N LYS A 216 -28.83 21.80 -11.28
CA LYS A 216 -27.79 22.84 -11.06
C LYS A 216 -27.02 22.65 -9.72
N PHE A 217 -27.50 21.79 -8.85
CA PHE A 217 -27.01 21.56 -7.49
C PHE A 217 -26.27 20.22 -7.31
N SER A 218 -26.10 19.42 -8.36
CA SER A 218 -25.39 18.15 -8.28
C SER A 218 -23.92 18.30 -7.89
N GLU A 219 -23.33 17.28 -7.31
CA GLU A 219 -21.90 17.24 -6.97
C GLU A 219 -21.03 17.37 -8.22
N GLU A 220 -21.51 16.91 -9.36
CA GLU A 220 -20.83 17.07 -10.65
C GLU A 220 -20.66 18.55 -10.98
N GLU A 221 -21.72 19.35 -10.87
CA GLU A 221 -21.70 20.77 -11.23
C GLU A 221 -20.95 21.62 -10.18
N LYS A 222 -21.23 21.40 -8.90
CA LYS A 222 -20.69 22.24 -7.82
C LYS A 222 -19.27 21.88 -7.39
N ILE A 223 -18.85 20.62 -7.57
CA ILE A 223 -17.60 20.13 -6.98
C ILE A 223 -16.69 19.56 -8.06
N ILE A 224 -17.16 18.56 -8.84
CA ILE A 224 -16.28 17.76 -9.71
C ILE A 224 -15.81 18.55 -10.92
N LYS A 225 -16.74 19.19 -11.67
CA LYS A 225 -16.39 20.03 -12.84
C LYS A 225 -15.50 21.23 -12.45
N PRO A 226 -15.76 21.98 -11.37
CA PRO A 226 -14.84 23.01 -10.90
C PRO A 226 -13.45 22.50 -10.54
N ALA A 227 -13.35 21.32 -9.89
CA ALA A 227 -12.06 20.69 -9.60
C ALA A 227 -11.30 20.35 -10.88
N ILE A 228 -11.97 19.73 -11.87
CA ILE A 228 -11.39 19.44 -13.19
C ILE A 228 -10.90 20.72 -13.88
N LYS A 229 -11.70 21.80 -13.86
CA LYS A 229 -11.31 23.10 -14.44
C LYS A 229 -10.03 23.64 -13.80
N LYS A 230 -9.92 23.59 -12.46
CA LYS A 230 -8.68 23.97 -11.73
C LYS A 230 -7.49 23.10 -12.14
N LEU A 231 -7.66 21.79 -12.24
CA LEU A 231 -6.60 20.85 -12.61
C LEU A 231 -6.12 21.03 -14.06
N LYS A 232 -7.04 21.29 -15.00
CA LYS A 232 -6.69 21.62 -16.39
C LYS A 232 -5.88 22.91 -16.51
N LYS A 233 -6.21 23.96 -15.72
CA LYS A 233 -5.40 25.18 -15.64
C LYS A 233 -3.95 24.89 -15.15
N LEU A 234 -3.75 23.85 -14.33
CA LEU A 234 -2.43 23.38 -13.90
C LEU A 234 -1.77 22.44 -14.94
N LYS A 235 -2.30 22.35 -16.16
CA LYS A 235 -1.81 21.49 -17.26
C LYS A 235 -1.78 20.00 -16.90
N ILE A 236 -2.65 19.54 -15.99
CA ILE A 236 -2.81 18.13 -15.65
C ILE A 236 -3.74 17.49 -16.69
N ASN A 237 -3.30 16.37 -17.27
CA ASN A 237 -4.08 15.61 -18.25
C ASN A 237 -5.18 14.81 -17.54
N ILE A 238 -6.36 15.40 -17.47
CA ILE A 238 -7.53 14.85 -16.78
C ILE A 238 -8.78 14.93 -17.66
N SER A 239 -9.54 13.84 -17.66
CA SER A 239 -10.83 13.69 -18.35
C SER A 239 -11.94 13.36 -17.36
N GLY A 240 -13.13 13.92 -17.57
CA GLY A 240 -14.32 13.65 -16.75
C GLY A 240 -15.21 14.88 -16.54
N PRO A 241 -16.25 14.75 -15.68
CA PRO A 241 -16.64 13.49 -15.03
C PRO A 241 -17.06 12.43 -16.03
N LEU A 242 -16.68 11.18 -15.81
CA LEU A 242 -17.01 10.03 -16.63
C LEU A 242 -17.88 9.03 -15.86
N SER A 243 -18.74 8.32 -16.56
CA SER A 243 -19.61 7.32 -15.96
C SER A 243 -18.80 6.14 -15.42
N ALA A 244 -19.00 5.79 -14.13
CA ALA A 244 -18.21 4.77 -13.45
C ALA A 244 -18.45 3.35 -14.00
N ASP A 245 -19.67 3.05 -14.44
CA ASP A 245 -20.07 1.74 -14.96
C ASP A 245 -19.36 1.36 -16.29
N THR A 246 -19.04 2.35 -17.13
CA THR A 246 -18.39 2.13 -18.42
C THR A 246 -16.88 2.33 -18.40
N LEU A 247 -16.37 3.02 -17.39
CA LEU A 247 -14.95 3.42 -17.32
C LEU A 247 -14.00 2.22 -17.15
N PHE A 248 -14.46 1.16 -16.48
CA PHE A 248 -13.67 -0.06 -16.23
C PHE A 248 -13.78 -1.12 -17.32
N LEU A 249 -14.54 -0.89 -18.39
CA LEU A 249 -14.55 -1.76 -19.57
C LEU A 249 -13.16 -1.81 -20.22
N SER A 250 -12.79 -2.96 -20.78
CA SER A 250 -11.43 -3.24 -21.28
C SER A 250 -10.88 -2.20 -22.27
N LYS A 251 -11.73 -1.63 -23.13
CA LYS A 251 -11.36 -0.56 -24.07
C LYS A 251 -11.13 0.79 -23.37
N SER A 252 -11.95 1.10 -22.34
CA SER A 252 -11.91 2.37 -21.63
C SER A 252 -10.74 2.43 -20.65
N GLN A 253 -10.50 1.36 -19.88
CA GLN A 253 -9.41 1.32 -18.90
C GLN A 253 -8.01 1.50 -19.52
N LYS A 254 -7.79 1.04 -20.77
CA LYS A 254 -6.50 1.19 -21.46
C LYS A 254 -6.15 2.64 -21.82
N LYS A 255 -7.11 3.56 -21.77
CA LYS A 255 -6.91 4.98 -22.10
C LYS A 255 -6.29 5.79 -20.95
N PHE A 256 -6.35 5.28 -19.72
CA PHE A 256 -5.99 6.01 -18.52
C PHE A 256 -4.98 5.23 -17.67
N ASP A 257 -4.13 5.97 -16.99
CA ASP A 257 -3.18 5.42 -16.02
C ASP A 257 -3.79 5.35 -14.61
N VAL A 258 -4.65 6.32 -14.27
CA VAL A 258 -5.29 6.42 -12.96
C VAL A 258 -6.76 6.77 -13.12
N VAL A 259 -7.61 6.05 -12.39
CA VAL A 259 -9.03 6.38 -12.22
C VAL A 259 -9.26 6.90 -10.82
N VAL A 260 -9.86 8.08 -10.72
CA VAL A 260 -10.22 8.76 -9.48
C VAL A 260 -11.72 8.61 -9.27
N GLY A 261 -12.13 7.91 -8.21
CA GLY A 261 -13.53 7.77 -7.82
C GLY A 261 -13.90 8.65 -6.64
N MET A 262 -15.18 8.92 -6.48
CA MET A 262 -15.66 9.75 -5.38
C MET A 262 -15.70 9.01 -4.05
N TYR A 263 -15.87 7.69 -4.07
CA TYR A 263 -15.91 6.85 -2.87
C TYR A 263 -15.23 5.50 -3.09
N HIS A 264 -14.98 4.83 -1.98
CA HIS A 264 -14.18 3.61 -1.87
C HIS A 264 -14.62 2.52 -2.86
N ASP A 265 -15.87 2.05 -2.77
CA ASP A 265 -16.29 0.88 -3.54
C ASP A 265 -16.51 1.19 -5.02
N GLN A 266 -16.70 2.47 -5.39
CA GLN A 266 -16.82 2.89 -6.78
C GLN A 266 -15.61 2.49 -7.64
N VAL A 267 -14.44 2.43 -7.04
CA VAL A 267 -13.19 2.12 -7.75
C VAL A 267 -12.50 0.86 -7.23
N LEU A 268 -12.66 0.51 -5.94
CA LEU A 268 -12.01 -0.69 -5.41
C LEU A 268 -12.71 -1.97 -5.83
N THR A 269 -14.02 -1.99 -5.89
CA THR A 269 -14.78 -3.16 -6.38
C THR A 269 -14.34 -3.54 -7.81
N PRO A 270 -14.39 -2.65 -8.81
CA PRO A 270 -13.99 -3.01 -10.15
C PRO A 270 -12.51 -3.36 -10.27
N ILE A 271 -11.61 -2.62 -9.61
CA ILE A 271 -10.18 -2.94 -9.73
C ILE A 271 -9.83 -4.29 -9.10
N LYS A 272 -10.46 -4.66 -7.99
CA LYS A 272 -10.26 -5.96 -7.36
C LYS A 272 -10.82 -7.11 -8.19
N THR A 273 -11.97 -6.91 -8.82
CA THR A 273 -12.53 -7.87 -9.78
C THR A 273 -11.59 -8.12 -10.96
N ILE A 274 -10.96 -7.06 -11.49
CA ILE A 274 -10.07 -7.15 -12.65
C ILE A 274 -8.69 -7.71 -12.27
N MET A 275 -8.12 -7.30 -11.14
CA MET A 275 -6.71 -7.56 -10.79
C MET A 275 -6.53 -8.64 -9.72
N GLY A 276 -7.58 -9.04 -9.01
CA GLY A 276 -7.48 -9.97 -7.88
C GLY A 276 -6.47 -9.48 -6.84
N LEU A 277 -5.64 -10.39 -6.36
CA LEU A 277 -4.62 -10.13 -5.34
C LEU A 277 -3.33 -9.47 -5.88
N LYS A 278 -3.29 -9.05 -7.15
CA LYS A 278 -2.10 -8.40 -7.75
C LYS A 278 -2.04 -6.90 -7.55
N ALA A 279 -3.10 -6.29 -7.03
CA ALA A 279 -3.08 -4.89 -6.64
C ALA A 279 -2.30 -4.68 -5.34
N ILE A 280 -1.70 -3.51 -5.21
CA ILE A 280 -0.95 -3.08 -4.01
C ILE A 280 -1.42 -1.71 -3.57
N ASN A 281 -1.31 -1.42 -2.28
CA ASN A 281 -1.70 -0.13 -1.72
C ASN A 281 -0.46 0.73 -1.48
N ILE A 282 -0.36 1.86 -2.17
CA ILE A 282 0.69 2.87 -2.00
C ILE A 282 0.14 4.04 -1.20
N SER A 283 0.84 4.45 -0.16
CA SER A 283 0.51 5.67 0.59
C SER A 283 1.30 6.85 0.04
N LEU A 284 0.61 7.71 -0.71
CA LEU A 284 1.16 8.96 -1.25
C LEU A 284 1.17 10.06 -0.19
N GLY A 285 1.95 11.13 -0.38
CA GLY A 285 2.04 12.26 0.54
C GLY A 285 2.97 12.03 1.75
N LEU A 286 3.52 10.83 1.93
CA LEU A 286 4.59 10.56 2.88
C LEU A 286 5.94 11.05 2.32
N PRO A 287 6.92 11.38 3.18
CA PRO A 287 8.26 11.80 2.74
C PRO A 287 9.10 10.65 2.13
N PHE A 288 8.59 9.45 2.13
CA PHE A 288 9.20 8.21 1.61
C PHE A 288 8.14 7.32 0.95
N ILE A 289 8.59 6.27 0.29
CA ILE A 289 7.69 5.30 -0.35
C ILE A 289 7.27 4.26 0.68
N ARG A 290 5.97 4.17 0.89
CA ARG A 290 5.35 3.12 1.70
C ARG A 290 4.35 2.36 0.87
N VAL A 291 4.51 1.05 0.86
CA VAL A 291 3.63 0.12 0.16
C VAL A 291 3.10 -0.92 1.14
N SER A 292 1.91 -1.39 0.95
CA SER A 292 1.40 -2.59 1.61
C SER A 292 0.74 -3.51 0.61
N PRO A 293 0.90 -4.83 0.76
CA PRO A 293 0.01 -5.78 0.11
C PRO A 293 -1.45 -5.45 0.41
N ASP A 294 -2.32 -5.71 -0.57
CA ASP A 294 -3.75 -5.36 -0.46
C ASP A 294 -4.56 -6.52 0.14
N HIS A 295 -4.10 -7.03 1.29
CA HIS A 295 -4.80 -8.06 2.08
C HIS A 295 -4.62 -7.80 3.58
N GLY A 296 -5.51 -8.39 4.39
CA GLY A 296 -5.48 -8.35 5.85
C GLY A 296 -4.62 -9.45 6.47
N VAL A 297 -4.82 -9.68 7.77
CA VAL A 297 -4.11 -10.70 8.57
C VAL A 297 -4.49 -12.13 8.17
N ALA A 298 -5.68 -12.34 7.57
CA ALA A 298 -6.19 -13.61 7.06
C ALA A 298 -6.07 -14.76 8.08
N THR A 299 -6.67 -14.56 9.24
CA THR A 299 -6.58 -15.49 10.39
C THR A 299 -7.09 -16.88 10.09
N ASP A 300 -8.03 -17.01 9.16
CA ASP A 300 -8.64 -18.24 8.69
C ASP A 300 -7.67 -19.17 7.96
N ILE A 301 -6.60 -18.66 7.39
CA ILE A 301 -5.60 -19.42 6.63
C ILE A 301 -4.20 -19.42 7.26
N VAL A 302 -4.04 -18.81 8.44
CA VAL A 302 -2.75 -18.81 9.16
C VAL A 302 -2.27 -20.24 9.45
N GLY A 303 -1.02 -20.54 9.10
CA GLY A 303 -0.40 -21.85 9.30
C GLY A 303 -0.77 -22.91 8.25
N LYS A 304 -1.70 -22.63 7.34
CA LYS A 304 -2.17 -23.62 6.34
C LYS A 304 -1.28 -23.75 5.09
N LYS A 305 -0.28 -22.90 4.92
CA LYS A 305 0.65 -22.88 3.77
C LYS A 305 -0.05 -22.62 2.41
N ILE A 306 -1.20 -21.95 2.41
CA ILE A 306 -1.99 -21.64 1.20
C ILE A 306 -2.04 -20.15 0.85
N ALA A 307 -1.42 -19.29 1.66
CA ALA A 307 -1.44 -17.84 1.42
C ALA A 307 -0.76 -17.48 0.09
N ASP A 308 -1.36 -16.56 -0.67
CA ASP A 308 -0.85 -16.08 -1.95
C ASP A 308 0.15 -14.92 -1.76
N PRO A 309 1.41 -15.06 -2.19
CA PRO A 309 2.42 -14.02 -2.08
C PRO A 309 2.35 -12.94 -3.18
N SER A 310 1.42 -13.02 -4.12
CA SER A 310 1.40 -12.18 -5.32
C SER A 310 1.42 -10.69 -5.01
N SER A 311 0.66 -10.23 -4.04
CA SER A 311 0.62 -8.81 -3.67
C SER A 311 1.96 -8.35 -3.06
N LEU A 312 2.63 -9.17 -2.24
CA LEU A 312 3.96 -8.84 -1.72
C LEU A 312 5.01 -8.83 -2.84
N ILE A 313 4.94 -9.75 -3.78
CA ILE A 313 5.82 -9.78 -4.96
C ILE A 313 5.64 -8.51 -5.81
N GLU A 314 4.41 -8.11 -6.09
CA GLU A 314 4.15 -6.86 -6.83
C GLU A 314 4.60 -5.64 -6.04
N SER A 315 4.50 -5.65 -4.71
CA SER A 315 5.04 -4.60 -3.84
C SER A 315 6.57 -4.48 -3.97
N ILE A 316 7.30 -5.61 -4.01
CA ILE A 316 8.76 -5.63 -4.22
C ILE A 316 9.11 -5.14 -5.63
N LYS A 317 8.39 -5.61 -6.64
CA LYS A 317 8.61 -5.21 -8.05
C LYS A 317 8.37 -3.73 -8.31
N LEU A 318 7.49 -3.07 -7.55
CA LEU A 318 7.23 -1.64 -7.68
C LEU A 318 8.53 -0.84 -7.56
N PHE A 319 9.38 -1.17 -6.59
CA PHE A 319 10.61 -0.45 -6.32
C PHE A 319 11.64 -0.54 -7.46
N ASN A 320 11.52 -1.51 -8.38
CA ASN A 320 12.36 -1.58 -9.57
C ASN A 320 11.99 -0.53 -10.63
N ASN A 321 10.77 -0.03 -10.59
CA ASN A 321 10.27 0.97 -11.53
C ASN A 321 10.55 2.41 -11.03
N ILE A 322 11.10 2.54 -9.83
CA ILE A 322 11.44 3.83 -9.21
C ILE A 322 12.80 4.29 -9.76
N LYS A 323 12.80 5.52 -10.29
CA LYS A 323 13.96 6.15 -10.94
C LYS A 323 14.53 7.26 -10.07
#